data_fb2d4813f748aae212acc3f9936009a5
#
_entry.id   fb2d4813f748aae212acc3f9936009a5
#
_cell.length_a   1.000
_cell.length_b   1.000
_cell.length_c   1.000
_cell.angle_alpha   90.00
_cell.angle_beta   90.00
_cell.angle_gamma   90.00
#
_symmetry.space_group_name_H-M   'P 1'
#
loop_
_entity.id
_entity.type
_entity.pdbx_description
1 polymer ?
#
loop_
_entity_poly.entity_id
_entity_poly.type
_entity_poly.pdbx_seq_one_letter_code
_entity_poly.pdbx_strand_id
1 'polypeptide(L)'
;MSGLTFTYTATGSAETPREERKYTILSITLDDGTEVDIHDTQRLYRVCTSNFNATIPGSVFEGKEPVVPEADAPIDNESFVSLLRELREVRGGYIPVDSGPRGVEVR
;
A
#
# COMPACT_ATOMS: atom_id res chain seq x y z
N MET A 1 1.05 0.27 -4.57
CA MET A 1 0.88 0.89 -3.22
C MET A 1 0.70 2.39 -3.39
N SER A 2 -0.19 2.98 -2.64
CA SER A 2 -0.42 4.42 -2.65
C SER A 2 -0.66 4.95 -1.23
N GLY A 3 -0.60 6.27 -1.06
CA GLY A 3 -0.87 6.94 0.21
C GLY A 3 0.33 7.06 1.15
N LEU A 4 1.43 6.41 0.87
CA LEU A 4 2.64 6.47 1.69
C LEU A 4 3.91 6.20 0.90
N THR A 5 5.02 6.59 1.47
CA THR A 5 6.37 6.17 1.08
C THR A 5 7.06 5.53 2.28
N PHE A 6 7.99 4.64 2.03
CA PHE A 6 8.74 3.99 3.09
C PHE A 6 10.21 3.78 2.71
N THR A 7 11.07 3.73 3.71
CA THR A 7 12.46 3.34 3.56
C THR A 7 12.68 1.98 4.21
N TYR A 8 13.57 1.20 3.63
CA TYR A 8 13.87 -0.14 4.14
C TYR A 8 15.32 -0.53 3.89
N THR A 9 15.79 -1.50 4.64
CA THR A 9 17.04 -2.19 4.36
C THR A 9 16.75 -3.63 3.96
N ALA A 10 17.60 -4.16 3.09
CA ALA A 10 17.56 -5.56 2.70
C ALA A 10 18.90 -6.23 3.05
N THR A 11 18.84 -7.45 3.58
CA THR A 11 20.02 -8.29 3.75
C THR A 11 20.18 -9.21 2.54
N GLY A 12 21.40 -9.44 2.14
CA GLY A 12 21.74 -10.25 0.97
C GLY A 12 22.17 -9.40 -0.24
N SER A 13 22.59 -10.08 -1.30
CA SER A 13 22.98 -9.47 -2.58
C SER A 13 21.92 -9.70 -3.65
N ALA A 14 22.16 -9.16 -4.83
CA ALA A 14 21.29 -9.43 -5.99
C ALA A 14 21.21 -10.92 -6.36
N GLU A 15 22.23 -11.69 -6.00
CA GLU A 15 22.32 -13.13 -6.25
C GLU A 15 21.63 -13.97 -5.15
N THR A 16 21.28 -13.37 -4.00
CA THR A 16 20.59 -14.07 -2.94
C THR A 16 19.15 -14.38 -3.35
N PRO A 17 18.66 -15.61 -3.23
CA PRO A 17 17.27 -15.95 -3.50
C PRO A 17 16.32 -15.03 -2.74
N ARG A 18 15.21 -14.66 -3.37
CA ARG A 18 14.28 -13.67 -2.81
C ARG A 18 13.73 -14.08 -1.45
N GLU A 19 13.45 -15.34 -1.27
CA GLU A 19 12.94 -15.93 -0.02
C GLU A 19 13.95 -15.91 1.13
N GLU A 20 15.23 -15.79 0.84
CA GLU A 20 16.29 -15.68 1.84
C GLU A 20 16.64 -14.24 2.22
N ARG A 21 16.12 -13.26 1.47
CA ARG A 21 16.32 -11.86 1.78
C ARG A 21 15.44 -11.43 2.93
N LYS A 22 16.02 -10.74 3.89
CA LYS A 22 15.28 -10.13 4.99
C LYS A 22 15.17 -8.63 4.75
N TYR A 23 13.96 -8.11 4.91
CA TYR A 23 13.66 -6.71 4.75
C TYR A 23 13.27 -6.10 6.09
N THR A 24 13.78 -4.92 6.39
CA THR A 24 13.45 -4.19 7.61
C THR A 24 12.97 -2.80 7.22
N ILE A 25 11.77 -2.43 7.62
CA ILE A 25 11.23 -1.09 7.41
C ILE A 25 11.89 -0.15 8.41
N LEU A 26 12.43 0.95 7.93
CA LEU A 26 13.09 1.98 8.72
C LEU A 26 12.17 3.15 9.03
N SER A 27 11.42 3.61 8.04
CA SER A 27 10.49 4.72 8.19
C SER A 27 9.33 4.60 7.25
N ILE A 28 8.20 5.18 7.64
CA ILE A 28 7.01 5.30 6.82
C ILE A 28 6.53 6.75 6.92
N THR A 29 6.25 7.37 5.78
CA THR A 29 5.69 8.72 5.70
C THR A 29 4.45 8.70 4.84
N LEU A 30 3.36 9.25 5.34
CA LEU A 30 2.12 9.40 4.58
C LEU A 30 2.27 10.51 3.52
N ASP A 31 1.42 10.49 2.51
CA ASP A 31 1.49 11.48 1.41
C ASP A 31 1.22 12.92 1.87
N ASP A 32 0.59 13.11 3.04
CA ASP A 32 0.40 14.42 3.66
C ASP A 32 1.63 14.92 4.47
N GLY A 33 2.71 14.15 4.48
CA GLY A 33 3.93 14.46 5.22
C GLY A 33 3.95 13.94 6.67
N THR A 34 2.89 13.29 7.13
CA THR A 34 2.85 12.71 8.48
C THR A 34 3.79 11.52 8.59
N GLU A 35 4.70 11.57 9.54
CA GLU A 35 5.55 10.43 9.88
C GLU A 35 4.77 9.41 10.72
N VAL A 36 4.89 8.14 10.36
CA VAL A 36 4.28 7.03 11.08
C VAL A 36 5.28 6.49 12.10
N ASP A 37 4.92 6.54 13.37
CA ASP A 37 5.69 5.87 14.41
C ASP A 37 5.42 4.36 14.34
N ILE A 38 6.37 3.61 13.76
CA ILE A 38 6.27 2.15 13.58
C ILE A 38 6.30 1.36 14.90
N HIS A 39 6.63 2.01 16.00
CA HIS A 39 6.63 1.41 17.34
C HIS A 39 5.37 1.75 18.15
N ASP A 40 4.54 2.64 17.66
CA ASP A 40 3.26 2.99 18.30
C ASP A 40 2.24 1.86 18.06
N THR A 41 1.77 1.27 19.15
CA THR A 41 0.78 0.19 19.13
C THR A 41 -0.65 0.68 19.37
N GLN A 42 -0.87 1.96 19.57
CA GLN A 42 -2.17 2.54 19.92
C GLN A 42 -2.86 3.22 18.73
N ARG A 43 -2.09 3.88 17.88
CA ARG A 43 -2.64 4.59 16.74
C ARG A 43 -3.13 3.63 15.67
N LEU A 44 -4.34 3.87 15.17
CA LEU A 44 -4.96 3.09 14.12
C LEU A 44 -4.86 3.82 12.77
N TYR A 45 -4.64 3.06 11.72
CA TYR A 45 -4.61 3.53 10.35
C TYR A 45 -5.66 2.75 9.54
N ARG A 46 -6.30 3.46 8.61
CA ARG A 46 -7.21 2.81 7.67
C ARG A 46 -6.42 2.35 6.44
N VAL A 47 -6.51 1.07 6.14
CA VAL A 47 -5.84 0.45 5.00
C VAL A 47 -6.88 -0.10 4.05
N CYS A 48 -6.69 0.12 2.76
CA CYS A 48 -7.47 -0.50 1.70
C CYS A 48 -6.60 -1.50 0.94
N THR A 49 -7.12 -2.68 0.72
CA THR A 49 -6.44 -3.73 -0.04
C THR A 49 -7.45 -4.55 -0.82
N SER A 50 -6.99 -5.36 -1.78
CA SER A 50 -7.86 -6.29 -2.48
C SER A 50 -8.27 -7.44 -1.58
N ASN A 51 -9.45 -8.03 -1.85
CA ASN A 51 -9.90 -9.23 -1.13
C ASN A 51 -8.88 -10.36 -1.24
N PHE A 52 -8.26 -10.53 -2.42
CA PHE A 52 -7.22 -11.52 -2.62
C PHE A 52 -6.07 -11.35 -1.62
N ASN A 53 -5.52 -10.15 -1.48
CA ASN A 53 -4.44 -9.88 -0.53
C ASN A 53 -4.87 -10.02 0.93
N ALA A 54 -6.12 -9.70 1.24
CA ALA A 54 -6.66 -9.83 2.59
C ALA A 54 -6.85 -11.28 3.03
N THR A 55 -7.11 -12.19 2.09
CA THR A 55 -7.48 -13.59 2.37
C THR A 55 -6.38 -14.60 2.10
N ILE A 56 -5.25 -14.18 1.54
CA ILE A 56 -4.09 -15.06 1.34
C ILE A 56 -3.62 -15.62 2.70
N PRO A 57 -3.41 -16.95 2.82
CA PRO A 57 -2.81 -17.53 4.02
C PRO A 57 -1.46 -16.90 4.37
N GLY A 58 -1.27 -16.55 5.64
CA GLY A 58 -0.06 -15.85 6.10
C GLY A 58 -0.07 -14.32 5.89
N SER A 59 -1.15 -13.76 5.34
CA SER A 59 -1.34 -12.32 5.28
C SER A 59 -1.46 -11.71 6.68
N VAL A 60 -1.00 -10.46 6.82
CA VAL A 60 -1.19 -9.69 8.07
C VAL A 60 -2.67 -9.45 8.40
N PHE A 61 -3.55 -9.65 7.46
CA PHE A 61 -5.00 -9.50 7.60
C PHE A 61 -5.71 -10.82 7.93
N GLU A 62 -5.00 -11.95 7.90
CA GLU A 62 -5.60 -13.26 8.15
C GLU A 62 -6.34 -13.28 9.50
N GLY A 63 -7.58 -13.76 9.49
CA GLY A 63 -8.43 -13.84 10.68
C GLY A 63 -8.96 -12.50 11.18
N LYS A 64 -8.75 -11.41 10.44
CA LYS A 64 -9.28 -10.09 10.79
C LYS A 64 -10.52 -9.76 9.95
N GLU A 65 -11.49 -9.14 10.59
CA GLU A 65 -12.69 -8.69 9.89
C GLU A 65 -12.47 -7.32 9.24
N PRO A 66 -12.90 -7.13 8.00
CA PRO A 66 -12.82 -5.83 7.35
C PRO A 66 -13.84 -4.86 7.94
N VAL A 67 -13.49 -3.56 7.96
CA VAL A 67 -14.43 -2.49 8.37
C VAL A 67 -15.58 -2.36 7.38
N VAL A 68 -15.29 -2.55 6.08
CA VAL A 68 -16.31 -2.63 5.04
C VAL A 68 -16.40 -4.09 4.59
N PRO A 69 -17.56 -4.76 4.79
CA PRO A 69 -17.76 -6.13 4.34
C PRO A 69 -17.55 -6.27 2.83
N GLU A 70 -17.09 -7.43 2.39
CA GLU A 70 -16.85 -7.71 0.95
C GLU A 70 -18.09 -7.45 0.08
N ALA A 71 -19.28 -7.80 0.58
CA ALA A 71 -20.54 -7.58 -0.13
C ALA A 71 -20.86 -6.10 -0.39
N ASP A 72 -20.34 -5.20 0.45
CA ASP A 72 -20.57 -3.75 0.36
C ASP A 72 -19.37 -3.02 -0.28
N ALA A 73 -18.27 -3.72 -0.50
CA ALA A 73 -17.09 -3.16 -1.10
C ALA A 73 -17.25 -3.05 -2.63
N PRO A 74 -16.74 -1.97 -3.26
CA PRO A 74 -16.76 -1.86 -4.70
C PRO A 74 -15.84 -2.90 -5.34
N ILE A 75 -16.22 -3.38 -6.52
CA ILE A 75 -15.34 -4.18 -7.35
C ILE A 75 -14.21 -3.29 -7.86
N ASP A 76 -12.98 -3.81 -7.89
CA ASP A 76 -11.78 -3.06 -8.29
C ASP A 76 -11.91 -2.43 -9.69
N ASN A 77 -12.49 -3.15 -10.64
CA ASN A 77 -12.78 -2.64 -11.97
C ASN A 77 -13.74 -1.44 -11.95
N GLU A 78 -14.80 -1.49 -11.13
CA GLU A 78 -15.74 -0.38 -10.98
C GLU A 78 -15.08 0.84 -10.34
N SER A 79 -14.23 0.63 -9.35
CA SER A 79 -13.44 1.69 -8.71
C SER A 79 -12.50 2.37 -9.70
N PHE A 80 -11.85 1.58 -10.56
CA PHE A 80 -10.96 2.08 -11.61
C PHE A 80 -11.73 2.92 -12.65
N VAL A 81 -12.87 2.42 -13.13
CA VAL A 81 -13.72 3.15 -14.07
C VAL A 81 -14.24 4.45 -13.46
N SER A 82 -14.64 4.43 -12.18
CA SER A 82 -15.09 5.62 -11.46
C SER A 82 -13.97 6.68 -11.36
N LEU A 83 -12.74 6.25 -11.07
CA LEU A 83 -11.59 7.13 -11.07
C LEU A 83 -11.33 7.77 -12.45
N LEU A 84 -11.38 6.98 -13.51
CA LEU A 84 -11.20 7.49 -14.87
C LEU A 84 -12.27 8.53 -15.25
N ARG A 85 -13.51 8.32 -14.85
CA ARG A 85 -14.59 9.30 -15.06
C ARG A 85 -14.35 10.60 -14.31
N GLU A 86 -13.98 10.50 -13.04
CA GLU A 86 -13.63 11.67 -12.22
C GLU A 86 -12.46 12.45 -12.83
N LEU A 87 -11.41 11.80 -13.26
CA LEU A 87 -10.27 12.44 -13.92
C LEU A 87 -10.64 13.11 -15.23
N ARG A 88 -11.59 12.52 -15.98
CA ARG A 88 -12.12 13.13 -17.20
C ARG A 88 -12.85 14.45 -16.92
N GLU A 89 -13.66 14.48 -15.87
CA GLU A 89 -14.43 15.67 -15.49
C GLU A 89 -13.56 16.77 -14.89
N VAL A 90 -12.64 16.40 -14.00
CA VAL A 90 -11.84 17.35 -13.22
C VAL A 90 -10.57 17.78 -13.96
N ARG A 91 -9.97 16.87 -14.73
CA ARG A 91 -8.65 17.07 -15.37
C ARG A 91 -8.66 16.90 -16.88
N GLY A 92 -9.81 16.96 -17.52
CA GLY A 92 -9.93 16.84 -18.98
C GLY A 92 -9.48 15.49 -19.54
N GLY A 93 -9.53 14.41 -18.73
CA GLY A 93 -9.10 13.08 -19.13
C GLY A 93 -7.61 12.80 -18.93
N TYR A 94 -6.90 13.68 -18.26
CA TYR A 94 -5.48 13.52 -17.98
C TYR A 94 -5.26 12.57 -16.78
N ILE A 95 -4.43 11.55 -16.98
CA ILE A 95 -4.02 10.63 -15.89
C ILE A 95 -2.69 11.14 -15.34
N PRO A 96 -2.65 11.60 -14.07
CA PRO A 96 -1.40 12.00 -13.46
C PRO A 96 -0.45 10.81 -13.28
N VAL A 97 0.82 11.01 -13.61
CA VAL A 97 1.85 10.01 -13.38
C VAL A 97 2.43 10.23 -11.98
N ASP A 98 2.46 9.18 -11.18
CA ASP A 98 3.16 9.19 -9.90
C ASP A 98 4.67 9.11 -10.19
N SER A 99 5.38 10.18 -9.89
CA SER A 99 6.82 10.30 -10.15
C SER A 99 7.61 10.00 -8.88
N GLY A 100 8.17 8.85 -8.79
CA GLY A 100 9.08 8.48 -7.72
C GLY A 100 8.76 7.14 -7.08
N PRO A 101 9.78 6.48 -6.51
CA PRO A 101 9.58 5.21 -5.85
C PRO A 101 8.83 5.38 -4.52
N ARG A 102 7.88 4.48 -4.25
CA ARG A 102 7.18 4.43 -2.97
C ARG A 102 7.98 3.72 -1.90
N GLY A 103 8.86 2.81 -2.29
CA GLY A 103 9.80 2.16 -1.42
C GLY A 103 11.24 2.50 -1.81
N VAL A 104 12.04 2.95 -0.85
CA VAL A 104 13.44 3.32 -1.05
C VAL A 104 14.32 2.44 -0.20
N GLU A 105 15.22 1.71 -0.85
CA GLU A 105 16.24 0.91 -0.16
C GLU A 105 17.35 1.82 0.34
N VAL A 106 17.65 1.71 1.63
CA VAL A 106 18.78 2.37 2.28
C VAL A 106 19.90 1.35 2.48
N ARG A 107 21.05 1.65 1.97
CA ARG A 107 22.23 0.80 2.08
C ARG A 107 23.20 1.30 3.13
#